data_3769e2b52e24eae28df34a97b5783195
#
_entry.id   3769e2b52e24eae28df34a97b5783195
#
_cell.length_a   1.000
_cell.length_b   1.000
_cell.length_c   1.000
_cell.angle_alpha   90.00
_cell.angle_beta   90.00
_cell.angle_gamma   90.00
#
_symmetry.space_group_name_H-M   'P 1'
#
loop_
_entity.id
_entity.type
_entity.pdbx_description
1 polymer ?
#
loop_
_entity_poly.entity_id
_entity_poly.type
_entity_poly.pdbx_seq_one_letter_code
_entity_poly.pdbx_strand_id
1 'polypeptide(L)'
;MNKYIKKGLIYLAGGLFFVSCDVMDTEPFESYSEDLVWNSKSTADAFVLQTYNSTAALFAGTANVESWTPNAIHSDLMNLDDFPIERKDRYYDSGFNRFGALRRCNLIIEKAAASAGLTEGQKKELIAEGHMLRGLVYFHQAQRMGRFVPVQKVLTPSDT
;
A
#
# COMPACT_ATOMS: atom_id res chain seq x y z
N MET A 1 -17.40 -43.73 46.94
CA MET A 1 -17.74 -42.72 45.90
C MET A 1 -18.45 -43.46 44.78
N ASN A 2 -19.69 -43.13 44.55
CA ASN A 2 -20.65 -43.96 43.76
C ASN A 2 -20.24 -43.97 42.27
N LYS A 3 -20.20 -45.14 41.61
CA LYS A 3 -19.76 -45.35 40.22
C LYS A 3 -20.51 -44.45 39.22
N TYR A 4 -21.72 -44.04 39.56
CA TYR A 4 -22.54 -43.13 38.73
C TYR A 4 -22.11 -41.67 38.85
N ILE A 5 -21.57 -41.24 40.00
CA ILE A 5 -21.07 -39.89 40.21
C ILE A 5 -19.80 -39.67 39.40
N LYS A 6 -18.90 -40.67 39.30
CA LYS A 6 -17.69 -40.59 38.47
C LYS A 6 -18.00 -40.49 36.98
N LYS A 7 -19.02 -41.23 36.49
CA LYS A 7 -19.45 -41.15 35.09
C LYS A 7 -20.08 -39.80 34.75
N GLY A 8 -20.92 -39.24 35.65
CA GLY A 8 -21.53 -37.93 35.49
C GLY A 8 -20.48 -36.79 35.42
N LEU A 9 -19.42 -36.89 36.24
CA LEU A 9 -18.34 -35.90 36.26
C LEU A 9 -17.49 -35.89 34.97
N ILE A 10 -17.31 -37.10 34.38
CA ILE A 10 -16.57 -37.23 33.09
C ILE A 10 -17.39 -36.65 31.93
N TYR A 11 -18.69 -36.83 31.90
CA TYR A 11 -19.55 -36.22 30.86
C TYR A 11 -19.67 -34.69 31.02
N LEU A 12 -19.67 -34.19 32.27
CA LEU A 12 -19.69 -32.77 32.55
C LEU A 12 -18.35 -32.07 32.13
N ALA A 13 -17.24 -32.75 32.40
CA ALA A 13 -15.91 -32.27 31.97
C ALA A 13 -15.71 -32.31 30.45
N GLY A 14 -16.26 -33.36 29.78
CA GLY A 14 -16.20 -33.46 28.31
C GLY A 14 -17.03 -32.40 27.57
N GLY A 15 -18.15 -31.96 28.18
CA GLY A 15 -19.03 -30.95 27.59
C GLY A 15 -18.48 -29.52 27.62
N LEU A 16 -17.53 -29.25 28.52
CA LEU A 16 -16.91 -27.90 28.66
C LEU A 16 -15.83 -27.58 27.63
N PHE A 17 -15.36 -28.56 26.84
CA PHE A 17 -14.32 -28.36 25.84
C PHE A 17 -14.83 -27.87 24.48
N PHE A 18 -16.13 -27.79 24.24
CA PHE A 18 -16.69 -27.41 22.94
C PHE A 18 -17.11 -25.93 22.81
N VAL A 19 -16.87 -25.10 23.82
CA VAL A 19 -17.31 -23.68 23.80
C VAL A 19 -16.14 -22.69 23.49
N SER A 20 -14.98 -23.19 23.07
CA SER A 20 -13.77 -22.35 22.95
C SER A 20 -13.36 -21.96 21.51
N CYS A 21 -14.29 -21.89 20.56
CA CYS A 21 -13.90 -21.59 19.19
C CYS A 21 -14.23 -20.18 18.69
N ASP A 22 -14.84 -19.31 19.51
CA ASP A 22 -15.29 -18.01 19.02
C ASP A 22 -14.47 -16.79 19.55
N VAL A 23 -13.38 -17.06 20.30
CA VAL A 23 -12.56 -16.00 20.91
C VAL A 23 -11.40 -15.56 20.01
N MET A 24 -11.14 -16.26 18.90
CA MET A 24 -10.04 -15.95 18.01
C MET A 24 -10.41 -15.14 16.76
N ASP A 25 -11.67 -14.83 16.57
CA ASP A 25 -12.13 -13.94 15.49
C ASP A 25 -12.17 -12.47 15.99
N THR A 26 -11.07 -12.05 16.61
CA THR A 26 -10.88 -10.63 16.91
C THR A 26 -10.48 -9.94 15.60
N GLU A 27 -11.44 -9.25 14.99
CA GLU A 27 -11.10 -8.26 13.97
C GLU A 27 -10.03 -7.32 14.54
N PRO A 28 -8.90 -7.12 13.86
CA PRO A 28 -7.85 -6.25 14.38
C PRO A 28 -8.44 -4.83 14.51
N PHE A 29 -8.53 -4.36 15.73
CA PHE A 29 -9.08 -3.05 16.10
C PHE A 29 -8.29 -1.87 15.47
N GLU A 30 -7.11 -2.16 14.92
CA GLU A 30 -6.20 -1.16 14.35
C GLU A 30 -6.17 -1.12 12.81
N SER A 31 -6.88 -2.02 12.13
CA SER A 31 -6.97 -1.98 10.67
C SER A 31 -8.41 -1.65 10.24
N TYR A 32 -8.55 -0.54 9.54
CA TYR A 32 -9.80 -0.27 8.84
C TYR A 32 -10.03 -1.38 7.81
N SER A 33 -11.17 -2.06 7.89
CA SER A 33 -11.57 -2.96 6.82
C SER A 33 -11.70 -2.17 5.52
N GLU A 34 -11.38 -2.80 4.40
CA GLU A 34 -11.43 -2.14 3.09
C GLU A 34 -12.78 -1.48 2.83
N ASP A 35 -13.87 -2.14 3.27
CA ASP A 35 -15.23 -1.62 3.13
C ASP A 35 -15.46 -0.33 3.92
N LEU A 36 -14.89 -0.20 5.12
CA LEU A 36 -15.02 1.01 5.93
C LEU A 36 -14.33 2.22 5.29
N VAL A 37 -13.21 2.02 4.62
CA VAL A 37 -12.48 3.13 3.97
C VAL A 37 -13.33 3.78 2.88
N TRP A 38 -14.06 2.99 2.09
CA TRP A 38 -14.79 3.49 0.93
C TRP A 38 -16.27 3.79 1.19
N ASN A 39 -16.75 3.57 2.44
CA ASN A 39 -18.14 3.85 2.80
C ASN A 39 -18.40 5.33 3.14
N SER A 40 -17.37 6.13 3.37
CA SER A 40 -17.55 7.56 3.64
C SER A 40 -16.46 8.39 2.96
N LYS A 41 -16.82 9.64 2.58
CA LYS A 41 -15.86 10.60 1.99
C LYS A 41 -14.69 10.86 2.93
N SER A 42 -14.93 11.00 4.24
CA SER A 42 -13.89 11.31 5.22
C SER A 42 -12.80 10.24 5.31
N THR A 43 -13.19 8.96 5.33
CA THR A 43 -12.23 7.84 5.38
C THR A 43 -11.50 7.66 4.05
N ALA A 44 -12.22 7.85 2.93
CA ALA A 44 -11.62 7.83 1.60
C ALA A 44 -10.59 8.97 1.43
N ASP A 45 -10.91 10.19 1.89
CA ASP A 45 -9.97 11.33 1.87
C ASP A 45 -8.72 11.08 2.72
N ALA A 46 -8.86 10.44 3.87
CA ALA A 46 -7.70 10.07 4.69
C ALA A 46 -6.76 9.11 3.94
N PHE A 47 -7.31 8.14 3.21
CA PHE A 47 -6.52 7.23 2.37
C PHE A 47 -5.83 7.96 1.21
N VAL A 48 -6.55 8.88 0.57
CA VAL A 48 -6.00 9.74 -0.51
C VAL A 48 -4.88 10.61 0.04
N LEU A 49 -5.08 11.26 1.19
CA LEU A 49 -4.08 12.11 1.83
C LEU A 49 -2.79 11.33 2.16
N GLN A 50 -2.92 10.10 2.66
CA GLN A 50 -1.77 9.23 2.87
C GLN A 50 -1.06 8.88 1.55
N THR A 51 -1.81 8.73 0.46
CA THR A 51 -1.25 8.49 -0.87
C THR A 51 -0.54 9.72 -1.42
N TYR A 52 -1.06 10.93 -1.17
CA TYR A 52 -0.36 12.19 -1.43
C TYR A 52 0.97 12.25 -0.70
N ASN A 53 0.99 11.97 0.59
CA ASN A 53 2.21 11.98 1.39
C ASN A 53 3.26 10.99 0.86
N SER A 54 2.85 9.77 0.54
CA SER A 54 3.75 8.77 -0.04
C SER A 54 4.24 9.12 -1.44
N THR A 55 3.43 9.84 -2.23
CA THR A 55 3.81 10.34 -3.56
C THR A 55 4.74 11.55 -3.43
N ALA A 56 4.45 12.49 -2.54
CA ALA A 56 5.31 13.65 -2.27
C ALA A 56 6.71 13.23 -1.80
N ALA A 57 6.81 12.16 -1.01
CA ALA A 57 8.08 11.59 -0.57
C ALA A 57 8.99 11.13 -1.74
N LEU A 58 8.42 10.85 -2.92
CA LEU A 58 9.21 10.52 -4.11
C LEU A 58 10.03 11.73 -4.61
N PHE A 59 9.53 12.92 -4.37
CA PHE A 59 10.15 14.17 -4.79
C PHE A 59 10.96 14.85 -3.66
N ALA A 60 10.68 14.49 -2.40
CA ALA A 60 11.33 15.09 -1.23
C ALA A 60 12.80 14.68 -1.05
N GLY A 61 13.21 13.54 -1.59
CA GLY A 61 14.58 13.01 -1.49
C GLY A 61 15.56 13.57 -2.53
N THR A 62 15.27 14.73 -3.13
CA THR A 62 16.03 15.26 -4.26
C THR A 62 17.33 15.96 -3.87
N ALA A 63 17.68 16.05 -2.59
CA ALA A 63 18.92 16.68 -2.15
C ALA A 63 20.19 16.10 -2.80
N ASN A 64 20.14 14.86 -3.25
CA ASN A 64 21.26 14.18 -3.88
C ASN A 64 21.17 14.14 -5.43
N VAL A 65 20.12 14.73 -6.02
CA VAL A 65 19.94 14.67 -7.49
C VAL A 65 21.00 15.45 -8.23
N GLU A 66 21.54 16.49 -7.62
CA GLU A 66 22.63 17.27 -8.20
C GLU A 66 23.93 16.45 -8.33
N SER A 67 24.14 15.44 -7.46
CA SER A 67 25.26 14.51 -7.58
C SER A 67 25.15 13.55 -8.77
N TRP A 68 23.96 13.50 -9.41
CA TRP A 68 23.76 12.75 -10.66
C TRP A 68 24.12 13.54 -11.90
N THR A 69 24.55 14.76 -11.72
CA THR A 69 25.03 15.66 -12.76
C THR A 69 26.50 16.01 -12.50
N PRO A 70 27.23 16.53 -13.48
CA PRO A 70 28.59 17.02 -13.27
C PRO A 70 28.69 18.22 -12.30
N ASN A 71 27.57 18.75 -11.84
CA ASN A 71 27.51 19.97 -11.04
C ASN A 71 27.88 19.77 -9.57
N ALA A 72 27.73 18.55 -9.04
CA ALA A 72 28.05 18.26 -7.65
C ALA A 72 28.60 16.84 -7.49
N ILE A 73 29.48 16.68 -6.50
CA ILE A 73 29.99 15.39 -6.05
C ILE A 73 29.50 15.19 -4.60
N HIS A 74 29.00 14.03 -4.29
CA HIS A 74 28.56 13.69 -2.94
C HIS A 74 29.77 13.72 -2.00
N SER A 75 29.63 14.36 -0.83
CA SER A 75 30.71 14.45 0.15
C SER A 75 30.93 13.16 0.95
N ASP A 76 29.96 12.24 0.91
CA ASP A 76 30.02 10.96 1.58
C ASP A 76 30.58 9.90 0.62
N LEU A 77 31.83 9.51 0.85
CA LEU A 77 32.53 8.49 0.07
C LEU A 77 31.89 7.09 0.16
N MET A 78 31.04 6.86 1.14
CA MET A 78 30.29 5.61 1.28
C MET A 78 29.00 5.56 0.45
N ASN A 79 28.50 6.73 0.05
CA ASN A 79 27.34 6.92 -0.81
C ASN A 79 27.75 7.64 -2.10
N LEU A 80 28.91 7.32 -2.63
CA LEU A 80 29.22 7.68 -4.01
C LEU A 80 28.15 7.03 -4.88
N ASP A 81 27.08 7.78 -5.11
CA ASP A 81 26.25 7.53 -6.28
C ASP A 81 27.20 7.67 -7.46
N ASP A 82 27.61 6.56 -8.01
CA ASP A 82 28.59 6.42 -9.08
C ASP A 82 28.13 7.03 -10.42
N PHE A 83 27.24 8.00 -10.30
CA PHE A 83 26.69 8.77 -11.37
C PHE A 83 27.47 10.05 -11.54
N PRO A 84 28.38 10.28 -11.97
CA PRO A 84 28.98 10.58 -13.25
C PRO A 84 30.08 9.60 -13.68
N ILE A 85 30.44 8.69 -12.81
CA ILE A 85 31.60 7.80 -13.02
C ILE A 85 31.18 6.42 -13.52
N GLU A 86 30.00 5.89 -13.09
CA GLU A 86 29.51 4.60 -13.54
C GLU A 86 28.23 4.70 -14.40
N ARG A 87 28.18 3.87 -15.40
CA ARG A 87 26.98 3.73 -16.26
C ARG A 87 25.90 3.00 -15.49
N LYS A 88 24.74 3.66 -15.31
CA LYS A 88 23.53 2.96 -14.85
C LYS A 88 23.18 1.89 -15.88
N ASP A 89 23.31 0.65 -15.51
CA ASP A 89 22.88 -0.47 -16.31
C ASP A 89 21.56 -1.04 -15.82
N ARG A 90 21.09 -2.12 -16.46
CA ARG A 90 19.82 -2.78 -16.08
C ARG A 90 19.86 -3.43 -14.69
N TYR A 91 21.01 -3.56 -14.07
CA TYR A 91 21.20 -4.15 -12.74
C TYR A 91 21.25 -3.08 -11.63
N TYR A 92 21.30 -1.82 -12.00
CA TYR A 92 21.33 -0.74 -11.03
C TYR A 92 19.95 -0.62 -10.37
N ASP A 93 19.85 -1.11 -9.15
CA ASP A 93 18.67 -0.90 -8.29
C ASP A 93 18.76 0.47 -7.63
N SER A 94 18.17 1.46 -8.27
CA SER A 94 18.08 2.82 -7.75
C SER A 94 16.98 2.99 -6.70
N GLY A 95 16.37 1.91 -6.22
CA GLY A 95 15.23 1.97 -5.32
C GLY A 95 13.96 2.57 -5.95
N PHE A 96 13.88 2.62 -7.27
CA PHE A 96 12.72 3.16 -8.00
C PHE A 96 11.55 2.20 -8.12
N ASN A 97 11.51 1.15 -7.34
CA ASN A 97 10.35 0.29 -7.23
C ASN A 97 9.19 1.04 -6.56
N ARG A 98 8.26 1.54 -7.37
CA ARG A 98 7.10 2.34 -6.93
C ARG A 98 5.77 1.61 -7.10
N PHE A 99 5.80 0.31 -7.20
CA PHE A 99 4.59 -0.50 -7.36
C PHE A 99 3.62 -0.34 -6.18
N GLY A 100 4.12 -0.12 -4.96
CA GLY A 100 3.28 0.17 -3.80
C GLY A 100 2.49 1.48 -3.95
N ALA A 101 3.12 2.55 -4.46
CA ALA A 101 2.43 3.82 -4.73
C ALA A 101 1.42 3.66 -5.88
N LEU A 102 1.78 2.97 -6.95
CA LEU A 102 0.88 2.68 -8.08
C LEU A 102 -0.33 1.86 -7.63
N ARG A 103 -0.12 0.85 -6.77
CA ARG A 103 -1.21 0.06 -6.21
C ARG A 103 -2.21 0.93 -5.44
N ARG A 104 -1.72 1.86 -4.61
CA ARG A 104 -2.59 2.79 -3.87
C ARG A 104 -3.41 3.67 -4.80
N CYS A 105 -2.78 4.23 -5.84
CA CYS A 105 -3.48 5.03 -6.84
C CYS A 105 -4.57 4.21 -7.57
N ASN A 106 -4.26 2.97 -7.96
CA ASN A 106 -5.23 2.09 -8.59
C ASN A 106 -6.37 1.71 -7.66
N LEU A 107 -6.08 1.45 -6.36
CA LEU A 107 -7.10 1.22 -5.35
C LEU A 107 -8.07 2.41 -5.21
N ILE A 108 -7.57 3.64 -5.20
CA ILE A 108 -8.41 4.84 -5.17
C ILE A 108 -9.36 4.83 -6.36
N ILE A 109 -8.85 4.61 -7.56
CA ILE A 109 -9.65 4.64 -8.80
C ILE A 109 -10.71 3.53 -8.81
N GLU A 110 -10.33 2.29 -8.51
CA GLU A 110 -11.22 1.14 -8.59
C GLU A 110 -12.26 1.15 -7.46
N LYS A 111 -11.83 1.41 -6.23
CA LYS A 111 -12.72 1.34 -5.06
C LYS A 111 -13.64 2.54 -4.93
N ALA A 112 -13.19 3.74 -5.26
CA ALA A 112 -14.08 4.89 -5.32
C ALA A 112 -15.19 4.68 -6.36
N ALA A 113 -14.87 4.14 -7.53
CA ALA A 113 -15.85 3.84 -8.56
C ALA A 113 -16.91 2.81 -8.10
N ALA A 114 -16.49 1.79 -7.35
CA ALA A 114 -17.34 0.71 -6.87
C ALA A 114 -18.12 1.06 -5.58
N SER A 115 -17.77 2.14 -4.89
CA SER A 115 -18.36 2.50 -3.60
C SER A 115 -19.86 2.76 -3.69
N ALA A 116 -20.63 2.20 -2.76
CA ALA A 116 -22.04 2.52 -2.58
C ALA A 116 -22.27 3.70 -1.63
N GLY A 117 -21.29 4.04 -0.78
CA GLY A 117 -21.39 5.09 0.22
C GLY A 117 -21.04 6.49 -0.27
N LEU A 118 -20.49 6.61 -1.49
CA LEU A 118 -20.07 7.89 -2.07
C LEU A 118 -21.06 8.40 -3.11
N THR A 119 -21.29 9.70 -3.13
CA THR A 119 -22.05 10.35 -4.21
C THR A 119 -21.26 10.36 -5.52
N GLU A 120 -21.94 10.48 -6.64
CA GLU A 120 -21.29 10.51 -7.98
C GLU A 120 -20.27 11.66 -8.13
N GLY A 121 -20.54 12.81 -7.47
CA GLY A 121 -19.58 13.92 -7.43
C GLY A 121 -18.30 13.55 -6.68
N GLN A 122 -18.44 12.95 -5.50
CA GLN A 122 -17.31 12.48 -4.67
C GLN A 122 -16.50 11.37 -5.35
N LYS A 123 -17.17 10.44 -6.04
CA LYS A 123 -16.48 9.42 -6.85
C LYS A 123 -15.62 10.05 -7.93
N LYS A 124 -16.16 10.99 -8.70
CA LYS A 124 -15.43 11.68 -9.77
C LYS A 124 -14.20 12.41 -9.23
N GLU A 125 -14.34 13.11 -8.10
CA GLU A 125 -13.25 13.81 -7.44
C GLU A 125 -12.13 12.85 -7.04
N LEU A 126 -12.42 11.79 -6.28
CA LEU A 126 -11.45 10.80 -5.83
C LEU A 126 -10.77 10.07 -7.00
N ILE A 127 -11.53 9.72 -8.04
CA ILE A 127 -10.98 9.08 -9.24
C ILE A 127 -10.01 10.03 -9.96
N ALA A 128 -10.36 11.32 -10.07
CA ALA A 128 -9.48 12.31 -10.68
C ALA A 128 -8.16 12.47 -9.90
N GLU A 129 -8.24 12.52 -8.56
CA GLU A 129 -7.05 12.55 -7.70
C GLU A 129 -6.20 11.28 -7.85
N GLY A 130 -6.83 10.11 -7.90
CA GLY A 130 -6.13 8.85 -8.16
C GLY A 130 -5.39 8.84 -9.50
N HIS A 131 -6.00 9.37 -10.56
CA HIS A 131 -5.35 9.50 -11.86
C HIS A 131 -4.20 10.49 -11.84
N MET A 132 -4.36 11.64 -11.16
CA MET A 132 -3.31 12.65 -11.02
C MET A 132 -2.10 12.06 -10.28
N LEU A 133 -2.32 11.44 -9.12
CA LEU A 133 -1.25 10.83 -8.32
C LEU A 133 -0.53 9.72 -9.09
N ARG A 134 -1.27 8.88 -9.81
CA ARG A 134 -0.69 7.85 -10.68
C ARG A 134 0.18 8.46 -11.77
N GLY A 135 -0.26 9.54 -12.38
CA GLY A 135 0.50 10.30 -13.37
C GLY A 135 1.82 10.83 -12.80
N LEU A 136 1.80 11.37 -11.57
CA LEU A 136 3.01 11.84 -10.88
C LEU A 136 4.00 10.69 -10.61
N VAL A 137 3.50 9.52 -10.16
CA VAL A 137 4.37 8.35 -9.95
C VAL A 137 5.03 7.90 -11.26
N TYR A 138 4.27 7.84 -12.35
CA TYR A 138 4.82 7.50 -13.66
C TYR A 138 5.80 8.54 -14.18
N PHE A 139 5.50 9.81 -14.01
CA PHE A 139 6.41 10.89 -14.38
C PHE A 139 7.76 10.75 -13.66
N HIS A 140 7.71 10.53 -12.34
CA HIS A 140 8.92 10.31 -11.55
C HIS A 140 9.71 9.08 -12.01
N GLN A 141 9.04 7.97 -12.35
CA GLN A 141 9.71 6.79 -12.90
C GLN A 141 10.32 7.07 -14.28
N ALA A 142 9.56 7.74 -15.15
CA ALA A 142 10.03 8.07 -16.51
C ALA A 142 11.25 8.97 -16.51
N GLN A 143 11.31 9.98 -15.62
CA GLN A 143 12.46 10.87 -15.47
C GLN A 143 13.74 10.11 -15.13
N ARG A 144 13.64 9.02 -14.35
CA ARG A 144 14.80 8.32 -13.82
C ARG A 144 15.20 7.09 -14.63
N MET A 145 14.21 6.37 -15.15
CA MET A 145 14.40 5.07 -15.83
C MET A 145 14.15 5.16 -17.34
N GLY A 146 13.56 6.23 -17.82
CA GLY A 146 13.19 6.40 -19.22
C GLY A 146 12.02 5.50 -19.64
N ARG A 147 12.00 4.24 -19.21
CA ARG A 147 10.95 3.25 -19.49
C ARG A 147 10.38 2.69 -18.20
N PHE A 148 9.10 2.37 -18.20
CA PHE A 148 8.41 1.74 -17.09
C PHE A 148 7.30 0.81 -17.60
N VAL A 149 6.90 -0.14 -16.75
CA VAL A 149 5.74 -1.01 -17.03
C VAL A 149 4.47 -0.30 -16.56
N PRO A 150 3.51 0.00 -17.44
CA PRO A 150 2.27 0.65 -17.04
C PRO A 150 1.36 -0.35 -16.32
N VAL A 151 1.17 -0.16 -15.02
CA VAL A 151 0.25 -0.95 -14.20
C VAL A 151 -0.98 -0.09 -13.92
N GLN A 152 -2.08 -0.38 -14.60
CA GLN A 152 -3.31 0.44 -14.55
C GLN A 152 -4.43 -0.16 -13.71
N LYS A 153 -4.22 -1.33 -13.12
CA LYS A 153 -5.16 -2.04 -12.26
C LYS A 153 -4.50 -2.49 -10.96
N VAL A 154 -5.32 -2.83 -9.98
CA VAL A 154 -4.82 -3.51 -8.77
C VAL A 154 -4.44 -4.93 -9.14
N LEU A 155 -3.13 -5.24 -9.05
CA LEU A 155 -2.62 -6.59 -9.34
C LEU A 155 -2.95 -7.53 -8.19
N THR A 156 -3.35 -8.74 -8.55
CA THR A 156 -3.56 -9.88 -7.65
C THR A 156 -2.50 -10.95 -7.92
N PRO A 157 -2.27 -11.91 -7.00
CA PRO A 157 -1.32 -13.00 -7.22
C PRO A 157 -1.59 -13.86 -8.46
N SER A 158 -2.80 -13.81 -9.00
CA SER A 158 -3.21 -14.52 -10.23
C SER A 158 -2.95 -13.75 -11.51
N ASP A 159 -2.52 -12.48 -11.42
CA ASP A 159 -2.17 -11.66 -12.59
C ASP A 159 -0.70 -11.91 -12.98
N THR A 160 -0.41 -13.05 -13.61
CA THR A 160 0.92 -13.43 -14.15
C THR A 160 0.93 -13.31 -15.65
#